data_9e783e4766f1e349195a5f6d9b27d993
#
_entry.id   9e783e4766f1e349195a5f6d9b27d993
#
_cell.length_a   1.000
_cell.length_b   1.000
_cell.length_c   1.000
_cell.angle_alpha   90.00
_cell.angle_beta   90.00
_cell.angle_gamma   90.00
#
_symmetry.space_group_name_H-M   'P 1'
#
loop_
_entity.id
_entity.type
_entity.pdbx_description
1 polymer ?
#
loop_
_entity_poly.entity_id
_entity_poly.type
_entity_poly.pdbx_seq_one_letter_code
_entity_poly.pdbx_strand_id
1 'polypeptide(L)'
;MADIMEEAIRAMMKEKAAFNAEYGAEINLAIPKYEDPTRYPVSELIELFRFQQRFSMDLPVSERAALKAEFAAKRDAIQLLPDAPERVYLWKDGNIPTESDYTDNSGHSFDHEPDFKPYYLEMLLPAEREPIGGVVLVAGGTHGAGSINECYQVGLEFNALGYQCFILQCRPNQCPWTRRETAADAARAFQMIRANGAYRLQPDRLAFAGFSNGGVTGDAVIEFFSEGQQVKDYFPDYVPDELDALYGAPNAYLAVYGVRHANTELSRPHFAYPPTFLAVGQKDEQCIENMKQFLPWAWEQNTHVEIHTFAGHPHGYAGWKINNGTGDYNFDLWVTHADVFLRDLFVGYDPKLDF
;
A
#
# COMPACT_ATOMS: atom_id res chain seq x y z
N MET A 1 -4.58 28.89 -10.63
CA MET A 1 -4.78 27.44 -10.78
C MET A 1 -4.64 26.70 -9.44
N ALA A 2 -3.61 26.97 -8.64
CA ALA A 2 -3.49 26.37 -7.30
C ALA A 2 -4.69 26.68 -6.40
N ASP A 3 -5.15 27.92 -6.37
CA ASP A 3 -6.30 28.36 -5.55
C ASP A 3 -7.61 27.66 -5.94
N ILE A 4 -7.84 27.44 -7.24
CA ILE A 4 -9.07 26.78 -7.74
C ILE A 4 -9.04 25.28 -7.35
N MET A 5 -7.89 24.66 -7.40
CA MET A 5 -7.73 23.25 -7.03
C MET A 5 -7.86 23.06 -5.53
N GLU A 6 -7.31 23.97 -4.74
CA GLU A 6 -7.46 23.97 -3.29
C GLU A 6 -8.92 24.19 -2.85
N GLU A 7 -9.63 25.08 -3.53
CA GLU A 7 -11.05 25.36 -3.29
C GLU A 7 -11.93 24.15 -3.68
N ALA A 8 -11.62 23.48 -4.79
CA ALA A 8 -12.30 22.25 -5.21
C ALA A 8 -12.05 21.10 -4.24
N ILE A 9 -10.82 20.94 -3.75
CA ILE A 9 -10.48 19.94 -2.73
C ILE A 9 -11.22 20.22 -1.42
N ARG A 10 -11.26 21.48 -0.97
CA ARG A 10 -12.00 21.88 0.24
C ARG A 10 -13.50 21.65 0.10
N ALA A 11 -14.08 21.92 -1.09
CA ALA A 11 -15.49 21.64 -1.36
C ALA A 11 -15.79 20.14 -1.32
N MET A 12 -14.97 19.34 -1.98
CA MET A 12 -15.07 17.88 -1.96
C MET A 12 -14.90 17.30 -0.55
N MET A 13 -13.95 17.83 0.24
CA MET A 13 -13.77 17.42 1.63
C MET A 13 -14.96 17.80 2.50
N LYS A 14 -15.57 18.96 2.25
CA LYS A 14 -16.77 19.40 2.97
C LYS A 14 -17.99 18.54 2.64
N GLU A 15 -18.18 18.19 1.36
CA GLU A 15 -19.22 17.26 0.92
C GLU A 15 -19.00 15.86 1.50
N LYS A 16 -17.77 15.38 1.49
CA LYS A 16 -17.38 14.11 2.10
C LYS A 16 -17.56 14.12 3.61
N ALA A 17 -17.25 15.22 4.30
CA ALA A 17 -17.46 15.37 5.73
C ALA A 17 -18.95 15.44 6.07
N ALA A 18 -19.77 16.15 5.29
CA ALA A 18 -21.21 16.19 5.46
C ALA A 18 -21.85 14.82 5.19
N PHE A 19 -21.41 14.12 4.14
CA PHE A 19 -21.80 12.75 3.85
C PHE A 19 -21.39 11.79 4.98
N ASN A 20 -20.16 11.89 5.47
CA ASN A 20 -19.67 11.09 6.58
C ASN A 20 -20.40 11.41 7.89
N ALA A 21 -20.80 12.65 8.13
CA ALA A 21 -21.60 13.02 9.31
C ALA A 21 -23.01 12.45 9.23
N GLU A 22 -23.62 12.42 8.05
CA GLU A 22 -24.99 11.92 7.84
C GLU A 22 -25.05 10.40 7.70
N TYR A 23 -24.05 9.80 7.00
CA TYR A 23 -24.05 8.38 6.64
C TYR A 23 -22.77 7.64 7.07
N GLY A 24 -21.71 8.34 7.36
CA GLY A 24 -20.39 7.76 7.62
C GLY A 24 -20.33 6.97 8.92
N ALA A 25 -21.06 7.42 9.95
CA ALA A 25 -21.24 6.63 11.16
C ALA A 25 -21.93 5.30 10.86
N GLU A 26 -22.85 5.29 9.91
CA GLU A 26 -23.60 4.10 9.52
C GLU A 26 -22.82 3.19 8.59
N ILE A 27 -22.01 3.74 7.70
CA ILE A 27 -21.09 2.97 6.84
C ILE A 27 -19.88 2.49 7.63
N ASN A 28 -19.35 3.31 8.52
CA ASN A 28 -18.23 2.97 9.40
C ASN A 28 -18.61 1.97 10.50
N LEU A 29 -19.87 1.92 10.92
CA LEU A 29 -20.41 0.85 11.76
C LEU A 29 -20.50 -0.50 11.01
N ALA A 30 -20.40 -0.49 9.70
CA ALA A 30 -20.51 -1.70 8.90
C ALA A 30 -19.17 -2.46 8.74
N ILE A 31 -18.04 -1.75 8.73
CA ILE A 31 -16.74 -2.35 9.01
C ILE A 31 -16.33 -1.82 10.38
N PRO A 32 -16.23 -2.68 11.40
CA PRO A 32 -15.81 -2.22 12.70
C PRO A 32 -14.45 -1.55 12.56
N LYS A 33 -14.42 -0.23 12.68
CA LYS A 33 -13.19 0.56 12.68
C LYS A 33 -12.22 0.12 13.77
N TYR A 34 -12.80 -0.45 14.82
CA TYR A 34 -12.14 -0.78 16.08
C TYR A 34 -12.03 -2.29 16.32
N GLU A 35 -12.73 -3.12 15.57
CA GLU A 35 -12.47 -4.54 15.59
C GLU A 35 -11.31 -4.84 14.65
N ASP A 36 -10.33 -5.53 15.16
CA ASP A 36 -9.13 -5.88 14.43
C ASP A 36 -9.50 -6.66 13.15
N PRO A 37 -9.37 -6.06 11.95
CA PRO A 37 -9.74 -6.71 10.71
C PRO A 37 -8.93 -7.99 10.47
N THR A 38 -7.80 -8.14 11.16
CA THR A 38 -6.96 -9.33 11.06
C THR A 38 -7.60 -10.58 11.67
N ARG A 39 -8.66 -10.43 12.45
CA ARG A 39 -9.45 -11.56 12.99
C ARG A 39 -10.45 -12.14 12.00
N TYR A 40 -10.67 -11.50 10.88
CA TYR A 40 -11.56 -12.02 9.85
C TYR A 40 -10.78 -12.93 8.89
N PRO A 41 -11.35 -14.07 8.45
CA PRO A 41 -10.79 -14.78 7.31
C PRO A 41 -10.69 -13.86 6.10
N VAL A 42 -9.56 -13.89 5.40
CA VAL A 42 -9.28 -12.98 4.28
C VAL A 42 -10.37 -13.02 3.21
N SER A 43 -10.86 -14.21 2.88
CA SER A 43 -11.97 -14.39 1.93
C SER A 43 -13.23 -13.65 2.35
N GLU A 44 -13.56 -13.67 3.63
CA GLU A 44 -14.75 -13.00 4.17
C GLU A 44 -14.59 -11.48 4.18
N LEU A 45 -13.39 -10.98 4.52
CA LEU A 45 -13.09 -9.55 4.41
C LEU A 45 -13.24 -9.06 2.97
N ILE A 46 -12.75 -9.82 1.99
CA ILE A 46 -12.89 -9.50 0.58
C ILE A 46 -14.37 -9.43 0.20
N GLU A 47 -15.20 -10.37 0.65
CA GLU A 47 -16.64 -10.36 0.38
C GLU A 47 -17.34 -9.17 1.04
N LEU A 48 -17.01 -8.82 2.28
CA LEU A 48 -17.54 -7.64 2.96
C LEU A 48 -17.16 -6.34 2.23
N PHE A 49 -15.91 -6.24 1.79
CA PHE A 49 -15.44 -5.07 1.03
C PHE A 49 -16.19 -4.95 -0.31
N ARG A 50 -16.38 -6.05 -1.02
CA ARG A 50 -17.19 -6.10 -2.24
C ARG A 50 -18.61 -5.62 -2.01
N PHE A 51 -19.19 -6.07 -0.91
CA PHE A 51 -20.53 -5.66 -0.54
C PHE A 51 -20.58 -4.16 -0.28
N GLN A 52 -19.59 -3.63 0.41
CA GLN A 52 -19.47 -2.20 0.69
C GLN A 52 -19.40 -1.34 -0.58
N GLN A 53 -18.77 -1.84 -1.66
CA GLN A 53 -18.73 -1.14 -2.95
C GLN A 53 -20.12 -0.99 -3.62
N ARG A 54 -21.12 -1.73 -3.17
CA ARG A 54 -22.51 -1.56 -3.63
C ARG A 54 -23.18 -0.32 -3.04
N PHE A 55 -22.63 0.27 -2.00
CA PHE A 55 -23.13 1.52 -1.46
C PHE A 55 -22.70 2.67 -2.36
N SER A 56 -23.70 3.35 -2.93
CA SER A 56 -23.52 4.51 -3.77
C SER A 56 -24.32 5.67 -3.20
N MET A 57 -23.79 6.89 -3.38
CA MET A 57 -24.49 8.13 -3.01
C MET A 57 -25.79 8.31 -3.79
N ASP A 58 -25.89 7.71 -4.99
CA ASP A 58 -27.05 7.80 -5.87
C ASP A 58 -28.18 6.84 -5.49
N LEU A 59 -27.95 5.94 -4.52
CA LEU A 59 -28.99 4.99 -4.10
C LEU A 59 -30.06 5.68 -3.25
N PRO A 60 -31.35 5.37 -3.46
CA PRO A 60 -32.43 5.79 -2.58
C PRO A 60 -32.15 5.43 -1.12
N VAL A 61 -32.57 6.27 -0.18
CA VAL A 61 -32.37 6.04 1.27
C VAL A 61 -32.90 4.69 1.72
N SER A 62 -34.05 4.24 1.18
CA SER A 62 -34.64 2.93 1.51
C SER A 62 -33.76 1.77 1.06
N GLU A 63 -33.12 1.88 -0.12
CA GLU A 63 -32.23 0.84 -0.62
C GLU A 63 -30.93 0.80 0.18
N ARG A 64 -30.40 1.95 0.57
CA ARG A 64 -29.23 2.04 1.47
C ARG A 64 -29.50 1.39 2.82
N ALA A 65 -30.67 1.64 3.40
CA ALA A 65 -31.07 1.01 4.67
C ALA A 65 -31.17 -0.53 4.55
N ALA A 66 -31.73 -1.02 3.44
CA ALA A 66 -31.79 -2.46 3.17
C ALA A 66 -30.39 -3.07 2.99
N LEU A 67 -29.52 -2.44 2.20
CA LEU A 67 -28.14 -2.87 2.01
C LEU A 67 -27.35 -2.88 3.32
N LYS A 68 -27.56 -1.88 4.17
CA LYS A 68 -26.95 -1.82 5.51
C LYS A 68 -27.34 -3.01 6.37
N ALA A 69 -28.65 -3.33 6.41
CA ALA A 69 -29.14 -4.49 7.16
C ALA A 69 -28.55 -5.81 6.61
N GLU A 70 -28.48 -5.95 5.29
CA GLU A 70 -27.88 -7.11 4.64
C GLU A 70 -26.38 -7.21 4.95
N PHE A 71 -25.66 -6.09 4.94
CA PHE A 71 -24.24 -6.04 5.30
C PHE A 71 -24.01 -6.46 6.75
N ALA A 72 -24.78 -5.89 7.68
CA ALA A 72 -24.69 -6.25 9.08
C ALA A 72 -24.93 -7.74 9.31
N ALA A 73 -25.96 -8.31 8.66
CA ALA A 73 -26.25 -9.74 8.75
C ALA A 73 -25.10 -10.61 8.21
N LYS A 74 -24.49 -10.22 7.08
CA LYS A 74 -23.32 -10.92 6.53
C LYS A 74 -22.14 -10.86 7.49
N ARG A 75 -21.81 -9.67 7.99
CA ARG A 75 -20.71 -9.47 8.94
C ARG A 75 -20.89 -10.30 10.21
N ASP A 76 -22.08 -10.25 10.80
CA ASP A 76 -22.37 -10.93 12.07
C ASP A 76 -22.41 -12.47 11.92
N ALA A 77 -22.55 -12.98 10.71
CA ALA A 77 -22.47 -14.39 10.40
C ALA A 77 -21.04 -14.92 10.22
N ILE A 78 -20.02 -14.04 10.13
CA ILE A 78 -18.65 -14.45 9.93
C ILE A 78 -18.08 -15.05 11.22
N GLN A 79 -17.52 -16.24 11.10
CA GLN A 79 -16.76 -16.84 12.19
C GLN A 79 -15.37 -16.22 12.23
N LEU A 80 -15.10 -15.41 13.23
CA LEU A 80 -13.79 -14.79 13.42
C LEU A 80 -12.73 -15.84 13.72
N LEU A 81 -11.52 -15.58 13.25
CA LEU A 81 -10.35 -16.36 13.62
C LEU A 81 -10.14 -16.27 15.14
N PRO A 82 -9.77 -17.37 15.80
CA PRO A 82 -9.59 -17.40 17.25
C PRO A 82 -8.49 -16.43 17.71
N ASP A 83 -7.44 -16.33 16.89
CA ASP A 83 -6.30 -15.45 17.11
C ASP A 83 -6.14 -14.51 15.91
N ALA A 84 -5.87 -13.23 16.19
CA ALA A 84 -5.46 -12.30 15.16
C ALA A 84 -4.06 -12.69 14.65
N PRO A 85 -3.75 -12.50 13.34
CA PRO A 85 -2.38 -12.61 12.88
C PRO A 85 -1.46 -11.74 13.73
N GLU A 86 -0.30 -12.27 14.06
CA GLU A 86 0.65 -11.55 14.89
C GLU A 86 1.13 -10.30 14.18
N ARG A 87 1.02 -9.15 14.87
CA ARG A 87 1.54 -7.88 14.40
C ARG A 87 3.01 -7.76 14.75
N VAL A 88 3.84 -7.58 13.76
CA VAL A 88 5.26 -7.31 13.98
C VAL A 88 5.46 -5.79 14.04
N TYR A 89 5.50 -5.25 15.25
CA TYR A 89 5.65 -3.81 15.44
C TYR A 89 7.05 -3.33 15.07
N LEU A 90 7.11 -2.17 14.39
CA LEU A 90 8.35 -1.64 13.83
C LEU A 90 9.27 -1.02 14.87
N TRP A 91 8.70 -0.38 15.87
CA TRP A 91 9.42 0.45 16.82
C TRP A 91 9.24 -0.01 18.25
N LYS A 92 10.27 0.18 19.06
CA LYS A 92 10.18 0.00 20.52
C LYS A 92 9.37 1.16 21.10
N ASP A 93 8.60 0.88 22.15
CA ASP A 93 7.87 1.91 22.88
C ASP A 93 8.78 3.02 23.37
N GLY A 94 8.34 4.25 23.16
CA GLY A 94 9.12 5.45 23.53
C GLY A 94 10.28 5.81 22.60
N ASN A 95 10.48 5.07 21.49
CA ASN A 95 11.53 5.36 20.52
C ASN A 95 10.99 5.36 19.07
N ILE A 96 9.76 5.82 18.88
CA ILE A 96 9.17 5.99 17.55
C ILE A 96 9.66 7.32 16.99
N PRO A 97 10.37 7.34 15.84
CA PRO A 97 10.83 8.59 15.24
C PRO A 97 9.61 9.42 14.82
N THR A 98 9.49 10.63 15.34
CA THR A 98 8.35 11.52 15.04
C THR A 98 8.79 12.97 14.99
N GLU A 99 8.16 13.73 14.09
CA GLU A 99 8.27 15.18 13.98
C GLU A 99 6.90 15.86 14.00
N SER A 100 5.81 15.07 14.03
CA SER A 100 4.45 15.58 14.07
C SER A 100 3.90 15.66 15.49
N ASP A 101 3.16 16.73 15.77
CA ASP A 101 2.40 16.89 17.01
C ASP A 101 0.99 16.33 16.85
N TYR A 102 0.89 15.01 16.66
CA TYR A 102 -0.41 14.39 16.54
C TYR A 102 -1.07 14.20 17.90
N THR A 103 -2.07 15.02 18.18
CA THR A 103 -2.81 15.00 19.45
C THR A 103 -4.30 14.71 19.29
N ASP A 104 -4.85 14.83 18.07
CA ASP A 104 -6.29 14.72 17.82
C ASP A 104 -6.56 14.27 16.38
N ASN A 105 -7.59 13.45 16.23
CA ASN A 105 -8.10 12.94 14.97
C ASN A 105 -9.16 13.85 14.32
N SER A 106 -9.59 14.88 15.04
CA SER A 106 -10.65 15.77 14.59
C SER A 106 -10.24 16.59 13.37
N GLY A 107 -11.01 16.47 12.29
CA GLY A 107 -10.76 17.21 11.06
C GLY A 107 -9.79 16.60 10.07
N HIS A 108 -9.17 15.47 10.40
CA HIS A 108 -8.38 14.69 9.45
C HIS A 108 -9.29 13.74 8.67
N SER A 109 -9.03 13.57 7.38
CA SER A 109 -9.80 12.64 6.52
C SER A 109 -9.58 11.17 6.90
N PHE A 110 -8.76 10.91 7.90
CA PHE A 110 -8.27 9.60 8.26
C PHE A 110 -8.45 9.38 9.76
N ASP A 111 -9.20 8.35 10.08
CA ASP A 111 -9.43 7.92 11.45
C ASP A 111 -8.26 7.05 11.92
N HIS A 112 -7.11 7.66 12.08
CA HIS A 112 -6.01 7.02 12.76
C HIS A 112 -6.07 7.37 14.24
N GLU A 113 -5.96 6.34 15.03
CA GLU A 113 -5.90 6.50 16.47
C GLU A 113 -4.60 7.23 16.85
N PRO A 114 -4.63 8.13 17.83
CA PRO A 114 -3.42 8.80 18.34
C PRO A 114 -2.32 7.80 18.76
N ASP A 115 -2.73 6.63 19.21
CA ASP A 115 -1.86 5.55 19.68
C ASP A 115 -1.46 4.58 18.57
N PHE A 116 -1.69 4.91 17.30
CA PHE A 116 -1.33 4.02 16.20
C PHE A 116 0.17 3.70 16.21
N LYS A 117 0.47 2.41 16.28
CA LYS A 117 1.84 1.88 16.21
C LYS A 117 2.02 1.18 14.87
N PRO A 118 2.99 1.62 14.05
CA PRO A 118 3.28 0.98 12.77
C PRO A 118 3.72 -0.48 12.93
N TYR A 119 3.24 -1.34 12.04
CA TYR A 119 3.54 -2.78 12.05
C TYR A 119 3.44 -3.38 10.65
N TYR A 120 3.92 -4.59 10.48
CA TYR A 120 3.56 -5.40 9.32
C TYR A 120 2.94 -6.73 9.74
N LEU A 121 2.19 -7.32 8.81
CA LEU A 121 1.63 -8.67 8.90
C LEU A 121 2.38 -9.56 7.92
N GLU A 122 2.62 -10.79 8.32
CA GLU A 122 3.35 -11.79 7.54
C GLU A 122 2.40 -12.66 6.71
N MET A 123 2.76 -12.89 5.46
CA MET A 123 2.15 -13.89 4.59
C MET A 123 3.29 -14.77 4.06
N LEU A 124 3.61 -15.81 4.83
CA LEU A 124 4.78 -16.63 4.60
C LEU A 124 4.48 -17.86 3.75
N LEU A 125 5.45 -18.24 2.94
CA LEU A 125 5.46 -19.52 2.24
C LEU A 125 5.66 -20.69 3.21
N PRO A 126 5.11 -21.86 2.90
CA PRO A 126 5.45 -23.08 3.62
C PRO A 126 6.97 -23.30 3.69
N ALA A 127 7.43 -23.95 4.75
CA ALA A 127 8.86 -24.13 5.02
C ALA A 127 9.59 -24.88 3.89
N GLU A 128 8.88 -25.73 3.16
CA GLU A 128 9.40 -26.56 2.07
C GLU A 128 9.63 -25.78 0.77
N ARG A 129 9.06 -24.60 0.67
CA ARG A 129 9.15 -23.78 -0.56
C ARG A 129 10.14 -22.64 -0.36
N GLU A 130 11.24 -22.67 -1.14
CA GLU A 130 12.21 -21.60 -1.14
C GLU A 130 11.61 -20.32 -1.78
N PRO A 131 11.71 -19.16 -1.12
CA PRO A 131 11.22 -17.92 -1.67
C PRO A 131 12.11 -17.40 -2.80
N ILE A 132 11.47 -16.86 -3.83
CA ILE A 132 12.15 -16.12 -4.91
C ILE A 132 12.69 -14.80 -4.38
N GLY A 133 11.91 -14.15 -3.53
CA GLY A 133 12.18 -12.86 -2.90
C GLY A 133 11.05 -12.48 -1.97
N GLY A 134 11.08 -11.25 -1.47
CA GLY A 134 10.04 -10.68 -0.64
C GLY A 134 9.35 -9.48 -1.30
N VAL A 135 8.07 -9.29 -1.02
CA VAL A 135 7.29 -8.14 -1.47
C VAL A 135 6.65 -7.47 -0.26
N VAL A 136 6.99 -6.22 -0.01
CA VAL A 136 6.33 -5.37 0.98
C VAL A 136 5.20 -4.63 0.30
N LEU A 137 3.97 -4.82 0.77
CA LEU A 137 2.74 -4.30 0.17
C LEU A 137 2.20 -3.15 1.01
N VAL A 138 1.92 -2.01 0.39
CA VAL A 138 1.34 -0.84 1.04
C VAL A 138 0.12 -0.36 0.26
N ALA A 139 -1.03 -0.41 0.91
CA ALA A 139 -2.31 -0.03 0.30
C ALA A 139 -2.42 1.47 0.02
N GLY A 140 -3.36 1.79 -0.84
CA GLY A 140 -3.77 3.17 -1.11
C GLY A 140 -4.60 3.79 0.02
N GLY A 141 -5.02 5.03 -0.20
CA GLY A 141 -5.81 5.80 0.75
C GLY A 141 -5.07 5.99 2.07
N THR A 142 -5.68 5.55 3.14
CA THR A 142 -5.16 5.66 4.51
C THR A 142 -4.68 4.35 5.08
N HIS A 143 -4.38 3.41 4.22
CA HIS A 143 -3.88 2.08 4.54
C HIS A 143 -4.90 1.10 5.16
N GLY A 144 -6.00 1.57 5.73
CA GLY A 144 -6.98 0.71 6.39
C GLY A 144 -7.82 -0.15 5.44
N ALA A 145 -8.81 0.43 4.79
CA ALA A 145 -9.77 -0.30 3.96
C ALA A 145 -9.15 -0.86 2.65
N GLY A 146 -8.18 -0.17 2.05
CA GLY A 146 -7.48 -0.64 0.85
C GLY A 146 -6.61 -1.88 1.08
N SER A 147 -6.22 -2.15 2.33
CA SER A 147 -5.36 -3.28 2.67
C SER A 147 -5.94 -4.63 2.28
N ILE A 148 -7.26 -4.77 2.20
CA ILE A 148 -7.90 -6.06 1.88
C ILE A 148 -7.66 -6.44 0.43
N ASN A 149 -7.94 -5.54 -0.52
CA ASN A 149 -7.78 -5.83 -1.94
C ASN A 149 -6.32 -5.74 -2.37
N GLU A 150 -5.75 -4.57 -2.14
CA GLU A 150 -4.44 -4.19 -2.65
C GLU A 150 -3.32 -4.95 -1.95
N CYS A 151 -3.51 -5.35 -0.69
CA CYS A 151 -2.48 -6.07 0.04
C CYS A 151 -2.81 -7.56 0.21
N TYR A 152 -3.91 -7.93 0.86
CA TYR A 152 -4.19 -9.34 1.12
C TYR A 152 -4.43 -10.14 -0.15
N GLN A 153 -5.31 -9.66 -1.04
CA GLN A 153 -5.59 -10.38 -2.28
C GLN A 153 -4.35 -10.48 -3.18
N VAL A 154 -3.66 -9.37 -3.37
CA VAL A 154 -2.45 -9.33 -4.18
C VAL A 154 -1.32 -10.13 -3.52
N GLY A 155 -1.20 -10.06 -2.19
CA GLY A 155 -0.24 -10.86 -1.43
C GLY A 155 -0.46 -12.37 -1.61
N LEU A 156 -1.71 -12.83 -1.65
CA LEU A 156 -2.03 -14.23 -1.96
C LEU A 156 -1.56 -14.63 -3.36
N GLU A 157 -1.68 -13.73 -4.34
CA GLU A 157 -1.21 -14.00 -5.71
C GLU A 157 0.33 -14.07 -5.77
N PHE A 158 1.04 -13.12 -5.19
CA PHE A 158 2.50 -13.19 -5.10
C PHE A 158 2.99 -14.39 -4.28
N ASN A 159 2.28 -14.74 -3.22
CA ASN A 159 2.60 -15.91 -2.40
C ASN A 159 2.44 -17.20 -3.24
N ALA A 160 1.37 -17.32 -4.03
CA ALA A 160 1.19 -18.43 -4.96
C ALA A 160 2.33 -18.52 -6.00
N LEU A 161 2.89 -17.38 -6.43
CA LEU A 161 4.01 -17.31 -7.36
C LEU A 161 5.37 -17.60 -6.71
N GLY A 162 5.48 -17.55 -5.38
CA GLY A 162 6.70 -17.94 -4.65
C GLY A 162 7.42 -16.81 -3.92
N TYR A 163 6.73 -15.76 -3.57
CA TYR A 163 7.27 -14.64 -2.79
C TYR A 163 6.80 -14.69 -1.35
N GLN A 164 7.67 -14.33 -0.41
CA GLN A 164 7.24 -13.93 0.94
C GLN A 164 6.55 -12.57 0.83
N CYS A 165 5.40 -12.40 1.46
CA CYS A 165 4.69 -11.12 1.41
C CYS A 165 4.54 -10.52 2.81
N PHE A 166 4.65 -9.20 2.88
CA PHE A 166 4.57 -8.43 4.12
C PHE A 166 3.61 -7.26 3.91
N ILE A 167 2.51 -7.24 4.64
CA ILE A 167 1.53 -6.15 4.55
C ILE A 167 1.92 -5.09 5.57
N LEU A 168 2.45 -3.98 5.08
CA LEU A 168 2.91 -2.90 5.93
C LEU A 168 1.79 -1.92 6.24
N GLN A 169 1.58 -1.71 7.52
CA GLN A 169 0.73 -0.67 8.08
C GLN A 169 1.63 0.41 8.69
N CYS A 170 2.01 1.38 7.87
CA CYS A 170 2.80 2.53 8.29
C CYS A 170 1.91 3.74 8.59
N ARG A 171 2.47 4.74 9.24
CA ARG A 171 1.84 6.06 9.33
C ARG A 171 1.65 6.61 7.91
N PRO A 172 0.46 7.06 7.51
CA PRO A 172 0.26 7.60 6.17
C PRO A 172 1.01 8.92 5.98
N ASN A 173 1.42 9.18 4.76
CA ASN A 173 2.12 10.39 4.35
C ASN A 173 1.21 11.64 4.26
N GLN A 174 0.23 11.72 5.11
CA GLN A 174 -0.79 12.77 5.14
C GLN A 174 -0.96 13.28 6.56
N CYS A 175 -1.29 14.59 6.68
CA CYS A 175 -1.55 15.19 7.97
C CYS A 175 -2.36 14.26 8.91
N PRO A 176 -1.97 14.08 10.16
CA PRO A 176 -0.94 14.86 10.87
C PRO A 176 0.51 14.44 10.61
N TRP A 177 0.74 13.27 10.02
CA TRP A 177 2.08 12.74 9.80
C TRP A 177 2.74 13.30 8.53
N THR A 178 4.04 13.15 8.48
CA THR A 178 4.86 13.64 7.37
C THR A 178 5.33 12.50 6.48
N ARG A 179 5.84 12.87 5.28
CA ARG A 179 6.46 11.89 4.38
C ARG A 179 7.71 11.24 4.98
N ARG A 180 8.43 11.92 5.89
CA ARG A 180 9.61 11.38 6.56
C ARG A 180 9.23 10.29 7.55
N GLU A 181 8.16 10.49 8.32
CA GLU A 181 7.65 9.49 9.26
C GLU A 181 7.19 8.23 8.53
N THR A 182 6.44 8.40 7.44
CA THR A 182 6.04 7.30 6.56
C THR A 182 7.23 6.55 5.97
N ALA A 183 8.23 7.29 5.47
CA ALA A 183 9.45 6.73 4.91
C ALA A 183 10.28 5.98 5.96
N ALA A 184 10.37 6.52 7.18
CA ALA A 184 11.06 5.87 8.28
C ALA A 184 10.40 4.54 8.67
N ASP A 185 9.07 4.50 8.74
CA ASP A 185 8.34 3.26 9.00
C ASP A 185 8.61 2.21 7.90
N ALA A 186 8.56 2.61 6.64
CA ALA A 186 8.85 1.70 5.53
C ALA A 186 10.32 1.22 5.56
N ALA A 187 11.27 2.11 5.80
CA ALA A 187 12.68 1.75 5.90
C ALA A 187 12.92 0.75 7.05
N ARG A 188 12.30 0.99 8.20
CA ARG A 188 12.38 0.08 9.34
C ARG A 188 11.83 -1.31 9.03
N ALA A 189 10.71 -1.39 8.31
CA ALA A 189 10.17 -2.66 7.87
C ALA A 189 11.17 -3.43 6.99
N PHE A 190 11.82 -2.76 6.02
CA PHE A 190 12.86 -3.37 5.19
C PHE A 190 14.05 -3.87 6.00
N GLN A 191 14.50 -3.09 6.98
CA GLN A 191 15.60 -3.46 7.86
C GLN A 191 15.25 -4.71 8.70
N MET A 192 14.07 -4.74 9.30
CA MET A 192 13.58 -5.89 10.09
C MET A 192 13.44 -7.14 9.24
N ILE A 193 12.87 -7.03 8.04
CA ILE A 193 12.71 -8.16 7.12
C ILE A 193 14.07 -8.71 6.69
N ARG A 194 15.04 -7.84 6.39
CA ARG A 194 16.40 -8.25 6.04
C ARG A 194 17.14 -8.94 7.18
N ALA A 195 16.92 -8.48 8.41
CA ALA A 195 17.54 -9.04 9.60
C ALA A 195 16.99 -10.42 9.98
N ASN A 196 15.74 -10.71 9.62
CA ASN A 196 15.08 -11.93 10.07
C ASN A 196 15.39 -13.13 9.18
N GLY A 197 16.36 -13.95 9.59
CA GLY A 197 16.75 -15.18 8.89
C GLY A 197 15.64 -16.21 8.73
N ALA A 198 14.58 -16.16 9.57
CA ALA A 198 13.45 -17.07 9.45
C ALA A 198 12.63 -16.86 8.17
N TYR A 199 12.72 -15.68 7.54
CA TYR A 199 12.07 -15.42 6.25
C TYR A 199 12.80 -16.05 5.06
N ARG A 200 14.03 -16.51 5.25
CA ARG A 200 14.84 -17.19 4.21
C ARG A 200 15.05 -16.35 2.95
N LEU A 201 15.09 -15.02 3.11
CA LEU A 201 15.24 -14.08 2.01
C LEU A 201 16.71 -13.72 1.79
N GLN A 202 17.08 -13.56 0.52
CA GLN A 202 18.31 -12.87 0.17
C GLN A 202 18.11 -11.36 0.42
N PRO A 203 19.06 -10.67 1.07
CA PRO A 203 18.89 -9.26 1.46
C PRO A 203 18.66 -8.29 0.29
N ASP A 204 19.09 -8.66 -0.91
CA ASP A 204 18.98 -7.90 -2.15
C ASP A 204 17.74 -8.26 -3.00
N ARG A 205 16.84 -9.11 -2.48
CA ARG A 205 15.63 -9.57 -3.18
C ARG A 205 14.35 -9.12 -2.49
N LEU A 206 14.25 -7.82 -2.23
CA LEU A 206 13.09 -7.20 -1.60
C LEU A 206 12.49 -6.11 -2.48
N ALA A 207 11.24 -6.30 -2.88
CA ALA A 207 10.46 -5.31 -3.62
C ALA A 207 9.49 -4.55 -2.70
N PHE A 208 9.17 -3.33 -3.07
CA PHE A 208 8.06 -2.55 -2.54
C PHE A 208 6.94 -2.52 -3.58
N ALA A 209 5.75 -2.90 -3.20
CA ALA A 209 4.54 -2.76 -4.02
C ALA A 209 3.61 -1.72 -3.39
N GLY A 210 3.48 -0.57 -4.03
CA GLY A 210 2.67 0.54 -3.56
C GLY A 210 1.48 0.80 -4.46
N PHE A 211 0.29 0.91 -3.84
CA PHE A 211 -0.97 1.14 -4.53
C PHE A 211 -1.47 2.55 -4.24
N SER A 212 -1.78 3.34 -5.27
CA SER A 212 -2.29 4.71 -5.08
C SER A 212 -1.39 5.51 -4.11
N ASN A 213 -1.91 5.92 -2.96
CA ASN A 213 -1.12 6.60 -1.93
C ASN A 213 0.02 5.74 -1.34
N GLY A 214 -0.11 4.41 -1.35
CA GLY A 214 0.98 3.51 -1.03
C GLY A 214 2.16 3.64 -1.99
N GLY A 215 1.91 4.00 -3.26
CA GLY A 215 2.96 4.36 -4.21
C GLY A 215 3.71 5.63 -3.78
N VAL A 216 3.02 6.62 -3.26
CA VAL A 216 3.67 7.83 -2.69
C VAL A 216 4.53 7.47 -1.47
N THR A 217 4.14 6.46 -0.69
CA THR A 217 4.98 5.91 0.38
C THR A 217 6.24 5.24 -0.18
N GLY A 218 6.12 4.49 -1.28
CA GLY A 218 7.25 3.91 -2.00
C GLY A 218 8.24 4.98 -2.49
N ASP A 219 7.72 6.03 -3.11
CA ASP A 219 8.54 7.19 -3.50
C ASP A 219 9.26 7.81 -2.30
N ALA A 220 8.58 7.95 -1.17
CA ALA A 220 9.17 8.55 0.02
C ALA A 220 10.32 7.69 0.59
N VAL A 221 10.15 6.38 0.71
CA VAL A 221 11.23 5.52 1.23
C VAL A 221 12.43 5.50 0.30
N ILE A 222 12.22 5.56 -1.02
CA ILE A 222 13.29 5.66 -2.00
C ILE A 222 14.01 7.01 -1.86
N GLU A 223 13.27 8.11 -1.83
CA GLU A 223 13.83 9.46 -1.70
C GLU A 223 14.70 9.63 -0.45
N PHE A 224 14.22 9.12 0.67
CA PHE A 224 14.89 9.36 1.96
C PHE A 224 15.94 8.32 2.35
N PHE A 225 15.91 7.09 1.75
CA PHE A 225 16.77 5.99 2.23
C PHE A 225 17.55 5.23 1.15
N SER A 226 17.40 5.57 -0.14
CA SER A 226 18.08 4.80 -1.22
C SER A 226 19.59 4.99 -1.29
N GLU A 227 20.14 6.04 -0.70
CA GLU A 227 21.57 6.33 -0.71
C GLU A 227 22.27 5.99 0.62
N GLY A 228 21.62 5.17 1.45
CA GLY A 228 22.18 4.70 2.73
C GLY A 228 21.98 5.66 3.90
N GLN A 229 21.06 6.62 3.77
CA GLN A 229 20.67 7.46 4.89
C GLN A 229 20.05 6.63 6.00
N GLN A 230 20.18 7.13 7.23
CA GLN A 230 19.65 6.50 8.43
C GLN A 230 18.49 7.31 9.02
N VAL A 231 17.63 6.66 9.80
CA VAL A 231 16.52 7.33 10.51
C VAL A 231 17.00 8.52 11.34
N LYS A 232 18.15 8.38 12.00
CA LYS A 232 18.78 9.42 12.80
C LYS A 232 19.10 10.71 12.05
N ASP A 233 19.33 10.63 10.73
CA ASP A 233 19.64 11.80 9.91
C ASP A 233 18.44 12.75 9.80
N TYR A 234 17.23 12.21 9.95
CA TYR A 234 15.98 12.97 9.88
C TYR A 234 15.31 13.20 11.23
N PHE A 235 15.58 12.33 12.20
CA PHE A 235 14.98 12.38 13.54
C PHE A 235 16.07 12.42 14.62
N PRO A 236 16.54 13.60 15.00
CA PRO A 236 17.68 13.75 15.91
C PRO A 236 17.50 13.13 17.30
N ASP A 237 16.25 13.03 17.77
CA ASP A 237 15.93 12.45 19.08
C ASP A 237 15.79 10.92 19.05
N TYR A 238 15.73 10.32 17.87
CA TYR A 238 15.68 8.86 17.70
C TYR A 238 16.99 8.22 18.19
N VAL A 239 16.87 7.11 18.91
CA VAL A 239 18.01 6.31 19.39
C VAL A 239 18.20 5.10 18.48
N PRO A 240 19.24 5.06 17.64
CA PRO A 240 19.48 3.95 16.72
C PRO A 240 19.76 2.62 17.44
N ASP A 241 19.44 1.52 16.76
CA ASP A 241 19.81 0.17 17.16
C ASP A 241 20.59 -0.55 16.02
N GLU A 242 20.86 -1.85 16.21
CA GLU A 242 21.63 -2.64 15.23
C GLU A 242 20.98 -2.73 13.83
N LEU A 243 19.65 -2.59 13.75
CA LEU A 243 18.93 -2.66 12.48
C LEU A 243 19.18 -1.43 11.60
N ASP A 244 19.47 -0.28 12.20
CA ASP A 244 19.75 0.95 11.45
C ASP A 244 20.99 0.86 10.55
N ALA A 245 21.88 -0.11 10.79
CA ALA A 245 23.01 -0.39 9.91
C ALA A 245 22.62 -1.11 8.61
N LEU A 246 21.40 -1.62 8.51
CA LEU A 246 20.90 -2.33 7.35
C LEU A 246 20.27 -1.36 6.34
N TYR A 247 20.35 -1.71 5.08
CA TYR A 247 19.75 -0.91 4.01
C TYR A 247 18.24 -0.79 4.16
N GLY A 248 17.72 0.44 4.18
CA GLY A 248 16.31 0.76 4.46
C GLY A 248 15.41 0.91 3.24
N ALA A 249 15.95 0.89 2.00
CA ALA A 249 15.15 1.06 0.79
C ALA A 249 14.91 -0.27 0.04
N PRO A 250 13.92 -0.35 -0.87
CA PRO A 250 13.66 -1.52 -1.69
C PRO A 250 14.74 -1.74 -2.77
N ASN A 251 14.87 -3.00 -3.23
CA ASN A 251 15.72 -3.37 -4.37
C ASN A 251 14.96 -3.33 -5.71
N ALA A 252 13.63 -3.34 -5.66
CA ALA A 252 12.74 -3.14 -6.79
C ALA A 252 11.48 -2.38 -6.33
N TYR A 253 10.89 -1.60 -7.22
CA TYR A 253 9.69 -0.83 -6.93
C TYR A 253 8.57 -1.15 -7.92
N LEU A 254 7.43 -1.58 -7.41
CA LEU A 254 6.19 -1.83 -8.15
C LEU A 254 5.21 -0.70 -7.82
N ALA A 255 5.09 0.28 -8.70
CA ALA A 255 4.14 1.38 -8.57
C ALA A 255 2.85 1.06 -9.33
N VAL A 256 1.81 0.66 -8.60
CA VAL A 256 0.52 0.28 -9.17
C VAL A 256 -0.46 1.44 -8.99
N TYR A 257 -0.83 2.10 -10.09
CA TYR A 257 -1.58 3.38 -10.09
C TYR A 257 -1.19 4.33 -8.95
N GLY A 258 0.05 4.28 -8.54
CA GLY A 258 0.64 5.03 -7.45
C GLY A 258 1.85 5.82 -7.89
N VAL A 259 1.82 6.34 -9.09
CA VAL A 259 2.91 7.13 -9.62
C VAL A 259 3.03 8.43 -8.85
N ARG A 260 4.26 8.81 -8.63
CA ARG A 260 4.70 9.99 -7.93
C ARG A 260 3.86 11.25 -8.23
N HIS A 261 3.49 11.96 -7.19
CA HIS A 261 2.84 13.24 -7.28
C HIS A 261 3.71 14.26 -8.05
N ALA A 262 3.08 14.94 -9.03
CA ALA A 262 3.71 16.03 -9.79
C ALA A 262 4.27 17.16 -8.93
N ASN A 263 3.79 17.30 -7.69
CA ASN A 263 4.21 18.33 -6.74
C ASN A 263 5.35 17.88 -5.82
N THR A 264 5.74 16.64 -5.87
CA THR A 264 6.94 16.25 -5.17
C THR A 264 8.11 16.73 -5.99
N GLU A 265 9.01 17.41 -5.37
CA GLU A 265 10.21 17.98 -5.95
C GLU A 265 11.00 16.96 -6.79
N LEU A 266 10.43 16.60 -7.96
CA LEU A 266 11.10 15.82 -9.02
C LEU A 266 12.44 16.45 -9.43
N SER A 267 12.68 17.67 -8.96
CA SER A 267 13.89 18.41 -9.15
C SER A 267 15.06 17.97 -8.25
N ARG A 268 14.90 16.91 -7.45
CA ARG A 268 16.03 16.37 -6.70
C ARG A 268 16.78 15.36 -7.56
N PRO A 269 17.82 15.79 -8.28
CA PRO A 269 18.53 14.95 -9.24
C PRO A 269 19.52 13.97 -8.59
N HIS A 270 19.46 13.79 -7.26
CA HIS A 270 20.54 13.16 -6.49
C HIS A 270 20.17 11.80 -5.87
N PHE A 271 18.98 11.29 -6.07
CA PHE A 271 18.67 9.92 -5.67
C PHE A 271 18.26 9.06 -6.86
N ALA A 272 18.71 7.81 -6.87
CA ALA A 272 18.39 6.87 -7.91
C ALA A 272 17.20 5.98 -7.51
N TYR A 273 16.23 5.84 -8.41
CA TYR A 273 15.21 4.82 -8.26
C TYR A 273 15.82 3.43 -8.49
N PRO A 274 15.42 2.43 -7.70
CA PRO A 274 15.68 1.04 -8.06
C PRO A 274 14.98 0.68 -9.37
N PRO A 275 15.25 -0.48 -9.98
CA PRO A 275 14.45 -0.98 -11.08
C PRO A 275 12.95 -0.88 -10.74
N THR A 276 12.19 -0.26 -11.64
CA THR A 276 10.81 0.19 -11.36
C THR A 276 9.84 -0.39 -12.37
N PHE A 277 8.79 -1.01 -11.87
CA PHE A 277 7.65 -1.50 -12.65
C PHE A 277 6.46 -0.56 -12.44
N LEU A 278 5.90 -0.05 -13.52
CA LEU A 278 4.75 0.83 -13.50
C LEU A 278 3.52 0.12 -14.10
N ALA A 279 2.42 0.07 -13.36
CA ALA A 279 1.15 -0.47 -13.82
C ALA A 279 0.04 0.56 -13.61
N VAL A 280 -0.61 1.01 -14.70
CA VAL A 280 -1.63 2.06 -14.62
C VAL A 280 -2.80 1.79 -15.56
N GLY A 281 -4.01 2.09 -15.12
CA GLY A 281 -5.21 2.04 -15.94
C GLY A 281 -5.35 3.27 -16.84
N GLN A 282 -5.71 3.09 -18.11
CA GLN A 282 -5.90 4.25 -19.03
C GLN A 282 -7.12 5.12 -18.69
N LYS A 283 -8.03 4.62 -17.84
CA LYS A 283 -9.13 5.42 -17.30
C LYS A 283 -8.74 6.24 -16.06
N ASP A 284 -7.51 6.09 -15.59
CA ASP A 284 -6.95 6.85 -14.48
C ASP A 284 -6.11 8.02 -15.04
N GLU A 285 -6.78 9.08 -15.41
CA GLU A 285 -6.16 10.24 -16.05
C GLU A 285 -5.07 10.87 -15.19
N GLN A 286 -5.25 10.90 -13.87
CA GLN A 286 -4.28 11.49 -12.95
C GLN A 286 -2.99 10.68 -12.92
N CYS A 287 -3.07 9.36 -12.78
CA CYS A 287 -1.89 8.51 -12.75
C CYS A 287 -1.18 8.46 -14.12
N ILE A 288 -1.93 8.49 -15.21
CA ILE A 288 -1.37 8.63 -16.57
C ILE A 288 -0.57 9.94 -16.69
N GLU A 289 -1.09 11.06 -16.19
CA GLU A 289 -0.38 12.34 -16.26
C GLU A 289 0.87 12.35 -15.39
N ASN A 290 0.81 11.79 -14.19
CA ASN A 290 1.97 11.63 -13.34
C ASN A 290 3.04 10.75 -13.99
N MET A 291 2.63 9.64 -14.62
CA MET A 291 3.55 8.75 -15.35
C MET A 291 4.26 9.47 -16.49
N LYS A 292 3.56 10.30 -17.27
CA LYS A 292 4.17 11.09 -18.35
C LYS A 292 5.25 12.06 -17.84
N GLN A 293 5.12 12.54 -16.62
CA GLN A 293 6.12 13.41 -16.00
C GLN A 293 7.29 12.61 -15.42
N PHE A 294 7.02 11.45 -14.83
CA PHE A 294 8.02 10.60 -14.22
C PHE A 294 8.97 9.96 -15.26
N LEU A 295 8.44 9.44 -16.36
CA LEU A 295 9.20 8.64 -17.32
C LEU A 295 10.41 9.35 -17.94
N PRO A 296 10.30 10.58 -18.47
CA PRO A 296 11.44 11.27 -19.04
C PRO A 296 12.56 11.44 -18.02
N TRP A 297 12.20 11.82 -16.79
CA TRP A 297 13.14 11.98 -15.70
C TRP A 297 13.82 10.65 -15.32
N ALA A 298 13.06 9.56 -15.19
CA ALA A 298 13.58 8.25 -14.85
C ALA A 298 14.60 7.74 -15.90
N TRP A 299 14.32 7.96 -17.18
CA TRP A 299 15.24 7.62 -18.26
C TRP A 299 16.50 8.49 -18.28
N GLU A 300 16.39 9.77 -17.96
CA GLU A 300 17.56 10.65 -17.79
C GLU A 300 18.46 10.19 -16.64
N GLN A 301 17.88 9.57 -15.60
CA GLN A 301 18.61 8.97 -14.48
C GLN A 301 19.10 7.53 -14.77
N ASN A 302 18.87 6.99 -15.97
CA ASN A 302 19.16 5.61 -16.34
C ASN A 302 18.45 4.58 -15.45
N THR A 303 17.29 4.91 -14.92
CA THR A 303 16.45 3.98 -14.16
C THR A 303 15.91 2.90 -15.12
N HIS A 304 16.02 1.65 -14.73
CA HIS A 304 15.39 0.55 -15.45
C HIS A 304 13.89 0.60 -15.19
N VAL A 305 13.09 0.87 -16.21
CA VAL A 305 11.63 1.02 -16.08
C VAL A 305 10.92 0.06 -17.03
N GLU A 306 10.04 -0.76 -16.48
CA GLU A 306 9.05 -1.52 -17.22
C GLU A 306 7.67 -0.90 -17.02
N ILE A 307 6.85 -0.76 -18.07
CA ILE A 307 5.60 0.00 -18.06
C ILE A 307 4.47 -0.79 -18.68
N HIS A 308 3.36 -0.88 -17.95
CA HIS A 308 2.13 -1.47 -18.45
C HIS A 308 0.96 -0.48 -18.29
N THR A 309 0.26 -0.23 -19.40
CA THR A 309 -0.97 0.56 -19.42
C THR A 309 -2.14 -0.31 -19.85
N PHE A 310 -3.15 -0.40 -19.02
CA PHE A 310 -4.31 -1.27 -19.24
C PHE A 310 -5.53 -0.47 -19.68
N ALA A 311 -5.95 -0.63 -20.94
CA ALA A 311 -6.95 0.21 -21.60
C ALA A 311 -8.30 0.32 -20.86
N GLY A 312 -8.75 -0.76 -20.24
CA GLY A 312 -10.06 -0.83 -19.57
C GLY A 312 -10.04 -0.49 -18.07
N HIS A 313 -8.87 -0.32 -17.47
CA HIS A 313 -8.73 -0.25 -16.02
C HIS A 313 -8.95 1.18 -15.50
N PRO A 314 -9.77 1.34 -14.44
CA PRO A 314 -9.89 2.59 -13.68
C PRO A 314 -8.78 2.67 -12.61
N HIS A 315 -8.79 3.73 -11.79
CA HIS A 315 -8.02 3.77 -10.54
C HIS A 315 -8.47 2.67 -9.56
N GLY A 316 -7.57 2.14 -8.77
CA GLY A 316 -7.90 1.18 -7.70
C GLY A 316 -8.31 -0.22 -8.20
N TYR A 317 -7.77 -0.69 -9.30
CA TYR A 317 -8.17 -1.97 -9.92
C TYR A 317 -7.52 -3.22 -9.29
N ALA A 318 -6.43 -3.08 -8.52
CA ALA A 318 -5.72 -4.23 -7.96
C ALA A 318 -6.56 -5.01 -6.94
N GLY A 319 -6.39 -6.33 -6.89
CA GLY A 319 -7.14 -7.21 -6.01
C GLY A 319 -8.57 -7.50 -6.47
N TRP A 320 -8.93 -7.15 -7.69
CA TRP A 320 -10.29 -7.35 -8.24
C TRP A 320 -10.43 -8.60 -9.11
N LYS A 321 -9.43 -9.45 -9.16
CA LYS A 321 -9.42 -10.67 -9.99
C LYS A 321 -10.65 -11.57 -9.80
N ILE A 322 -11.17 -11.63 -8.60
CA ILE A 322 -12.27 -12.52 -8.24
C ILE A 322 -13.65 -11.84 -8.45
N ASN A 323 -13.71 -10.58 -8.89
CA ASN A 323 -14.85 -9.71 -8.58
C ASN A 323 -15.86 -9.47 -9.66
N ASN A 324 -15.54 -9.70 -10.91
CA ASN A 324 -16.46 -9.29 -11.94
C ASN A 324 -17.55 -10.33 -12.28
N GLY A 325 -17.63 -11.44 -11.54
CA GLY A 325 -18.70 -12.45 -11.70
C GLY A 325 -18.84 -13.07 -13.09
N THR A 326 -18.20 -12.49 -14.10
CA THR A 326 -18.26 -12.91 -15.49
C THR A 326 -17.05 -13.75 -15.90
N GLY A 327 -15.98 -13.75 -15.11
CA GLY A 327 -14.75 -14.51 -15.39
C GLY A 327 -13.91 -13.98 -16.55
N ASP A 328 -14.38 -12.94 -17.25
CA ASP A 328 -13.82 -12.53 -18.52
C ASP A 328 -12.77 -11.40 -18.43
N TYR A 329 -12.59 -10.78 -17.26
CA TYR A 329 -11.69 -9.66 -17.10
C TYR A 329 -10.75 -9.86 -15.92
N ASN A 330 -9.47 -10.07 -16.22
CA ASN A 330 -8.44 -10.19 -15.18
C ASN A 330 -7.80 -8.83 -14.90
N PHE A 331 -8.27 -8.14 -13.87
CA PHE A 331 -7.69 -6.87 -13.42
C PHE A 331 -6.28 -7.03 -12.81
N ASP A 332 -5.89 -8.24 -12.43
CA ASP A 332 -4.60 -8.51 -11.81
C ASP A 332 -3.57 -9.15 -12.77
N LEU A 333 -3.78 -9.01 -14.07
CA LEU A 333 -2.79 -9.44 -15.08
C LEU A 333 -1.42 -8.78 -14.83
N TRP A 334 -1.41 -7.58 -14.27
CA TRP A 334 -0.19 -6.88 -13.88
C TRP A 334 0.68 -7.69 -12.90
N VAL A 335 0.10 -8.50 -12.02
CA VAL A 335 0.85 -9.38 -11.10
C VAL A 335 1.71 -10.38 -11.86
N THR A 336 1.17 -10.94 -12.95
CA THR A 336 1.95 -11.85 -13.83
C THR A 336 3.13 -11.13 -14.49
N HIS A 337 2.93 -9.89 -14.96
CA HIS A 337 4.01 -9.10 -15.55
C HIS A 337 5.04 -8.70 -14.49
N ALA A 338 4.59 -8.30 -13.29
CA ALA A 338 5.47 -7.99 -12.19
C ALA A 338 6.28 -9.20 -11.71
N ASP A 339 5.73 -10.42 -11.76
CA ASP A 339 6.47 -11.65 -11.46
C ASP A 339 7.61 -11.86 -12.48
N VAL A 340 7.35 -11.67 -13.77
CA VAL A 340 8.41 -11.76 -14.81
C VAL A 340 9.51 -10.73 -14.53
N PHE A 341 9.14 -9.49 -14.30
CA PHE A 341 10.07 -8.42 -13.96
C PHE A 341 10.92 -8.74 -12.72
N LEU A 342 10.29 -9.18 -11.63
CA LEU A 342 11.00 -9.51 -10.40
C LEU A 342 11.89 -10.75 -10.54
N ARG A 343 11.48 -11.76 -11.29
CA ARG A 343 12.32 -12.95 -11.55
C ARG A 343 13.56 -12.59 -12.34
N ASP A 344 13.42 -11.75 -13.35
CA ASP A 344 14.56 -11.28 -14.13
C ASP A 344 15.59 -10.55 -13.24
N LEU A 345 15.10 -9.70 -12.32
CA LEU A 345 15.96 -8.98 -11.39
C LEU A 345 16.58 -9.85 -10.29
N PHE A 346 15.78 -10.74 -9.69
CA PHE A 346 16.18 -11.46 -8.48
C PHE A 346 16.89 -12.79 -8.75
N VAL A 347 16.54 -13.44 -9.84
CA VAL A 347 17.08 -14.77 -10.19
C VAL A 347 18.00 -14.68 -11.41
N GLY A 348 17.78 -13.69 -12.24
CA GLY A 348 18.47 -13.51 -13.52
C GLY A 348 17.75 -14.25 -14.65
N TYR A 349 17.96 -13.75 -15.86
CA TYR A 349 17.47 -14.39 -17.08
C TYR A 349 18.22 -15.71 -17.31
N ASP A 350 17.50 -16.84 -17.40
CA ASP A 350 18.10 -18.10 -17.84
C ASP A 350 18.05 -18.17 -19.38
N PRO A 351 19.20 -17.97 -20.06
CA PRO A 351 19.25 -18.03 -21.53
C PRO A 351 19.00 -19.44 -22.11
N LYS A 352 18.77 -20.45 -21.24
CA LYS A 352 18.41 -21.81 -21.65
C LYS A 352 16.91 -22.03 -21.85
N LEU A 353 16.09 -21.04 -21.53
CA LEU A 353 14.71 -21.01 -22.01
C LEU A 353 14.76 -20.58 -23.49
N ASP A 354 15.24 -21.47 -24.34
CA ASP A 354 15.15 -21.33 -25.79
C ASP A 354 13.66 -21.34 -26.19
N PHE A 355 13.24 -20.24 -26.80
CA PHE A 355 11.93 -20.13 -27.44
C PHE A 355 11.88 -20.97 -28.73
#